data_f7ee9c153406903dbf21586c75d1eca2
#
_entry.id   f7ee9c153406903dbf21586c75d1eca2
#
_cell.length_a   1.000
_cell.length_b   1.000
_cell.length_c   1.000
_cell.angle_alpha   90.00
_cell.angle_beta   90.00
_cell.angle_gamma   90.00
#
_symmetry.space_group_name_H-M   'P 1'
#
loop_
_entity.id
_entity.type
_entity.pdbx_description
1 polymer ?
#
loop_
_entity_poly.entity_id
_entity_poly.type
_entity_poly.pdbx_seq_one_letter_code
_entity_poly.pdbx_strand_id
1 'polypeptide(L)'
;MLKTISPLISPELLKVLAEMGHGDEIIFSDAHFPAHSMGPQVIRADGLRVSDLLQAIIPLFELDSYAPPMVMMAAVEGDALDPTVEQRYRQALSAQAPCPDIVRIDRFAFYDRAQKAFAIVITGECAKYGNILLKKRSHAVISCRSVCLMQTLNQ
;
A
#
# COMPACT_ATOMS: atom_id res chain seq x y z
N MET A 1 17.42 -11.10 9.42
CA MET A 1 15.99 -11.17 9.08
C MET A 1 15.20 -10.92 10.37
N LEU A 2 14.21 -10.04 10.34
CA LEU A 2 13.35 -9.75 11.49
C LEU A 2 12.27 -10.84 11.65
N LYS A 3 11.99 -11.23 12.89
CA LYS A 3 10.89 -12.16 13.17
C LYS A 3 9.57 -11.47 12.87
N THR A 4 8.58 -12.21 12.39
CA THR A 4 7.21 -11.76 12.05
C THR A 4 7.09 -10.78 10.87
N ILE A 5 8.20 -10.30 10.32
CA ILE A 5 8.21 -9.45 9.12
C ILE A 5 8.55 -10.32 7.91
N SER A 6 7.75 -10.20 6.85
CA SER A 6 7.99 -10.94 5.61
C SER A 6 9.37 -10.60 5.00
N PRO A 7 10.14 -11.60 4.55
CA PRO A 7 11.41 -11.36 3.87
C PRO A 7 11.27 -10.64 2.52
N LEU A 8 10.05 -10.52 2.00
CA LEU A 8 9.77 -9.74 0.78
C LEU A 8 9.84 -8.23 1.01
N ILE A 9 9.77 -7.79 2.26
CA ILE A 9 9.86 -6.37 2.61
C ILE A 9 11.34 -6.00 2.73
N SER A 10 11.83 -5.17 1.81
CA SER A 10 13.18 -4.64 1.88
C SER A 10 13.35 -3.68 3.07
N PRO A 11 14.58 -3.47 3.58
CA PRO A 11 14.81 -2.48 4.64
C PRO A 11 14.32 -1.07 4.27
N GLU A 12 14.45 -0.67 3.00
CA GLU A 12 13.97 0.62 2.50
C GLU A 12 12.44 0.70 2.56
N LEU A 13 11.75 -0.36 2.14
CA LEU A 13 10.27 -0.40 2.21
C LEU A 13 9.80 -0.38 3.66
N LEU A 14 10.44 -1.14 4.54
CA LEU A 14 10.11 -1.15 5.97
C LEU A 14 10.28 0.24 6.60
N LYS A 15 11.37 0.93 6.27
CA LYS A 15 11.64 2.30 6.70
C LYS A 15 10.53 3.25 6.23
N VAL A 16 10.16 3.21 4.95
CA VAL A 16 9.10 4.03 4.37
C VAL A 16 7.77 3.77 5.09
N LEU A 17 7.37 2.51 5.28
CA LEU A 17 6.13 2.17 5.98
C LEU A 17 6.11 2.70 7.42
N ALA A 18 7.27 2.71 8.10
CA ALA A 18 7.41 3.23 9.46
C ALA A 18 7.37 4.76 9.51
N GLU A 19 7.92 5.44 8.51
CA GLU A 19 7.97 6.91 8.43
C GLU A 19 6.64 7.54 7.97
N MET A 20 5.82 6.79 7.21
CA MET A 20 4.53 7.28 6.74
C MET A 20 3.60 7.64 7.88
N GLY A 21 2.99 8.82 7.80
CA GLY A 21 1.99 9.32 8.72
C GLY A 21 0.55 9.07 8.27
N HIS A 22 -0.40 9.61 9.03
CA HIS A 22 -1.82 9.57 8.68
C HIS A 22 -2.09 10.35 7.40
N GLY A 23 -2.80 9.71 6.47
CA GLY A 23 -3.16 10.31 5.20
C GLY A 23 -2.09 10.19 4.11
N ASP A 24 -0.88 9.74 4.44
CA ASP A 24 0.15 9.48 3.43
C ASP A 24 -0.24 8.32 2.53
N GLU A 25 0.20 8.41 1.28
CA GLU A 25 -0.11 7.46 0.23
C GLU A 25 1.15 6.77 -0.28
N ILE A 26 1.05 5.46 -0.53
CA ILE A 26 2.11 4.67 -1.17
C ILE A 26 1.53 3.95 -2.38
N ILE A 27 2.31 3.88 -3.46
CA ILE A 27 1.90 3.20 -4.70
C ILE A 27 2.75 1.95 -4.87
N PHE A 28 2.07 0.84 -5.18
CA PHE A 28 2.68 -0.38 -5.70
C PHE A 28 2.35 -0.44 -7.19
N SER A 29 3.36 -0.30 -8.02
CA SER A 29 3.19 -0.12 -9.47
C SER A 29 3.62 -1.34 -10.27
N ASP A 30 3.06 -1.44 -11.47
CA ASP A 30 3.56 -2.36 -12.48
C ASP A 30 4.97 -1.98 -12.95
N ALA A 31 5.61 -2.88 -13.73
CA ALA A 31 6.99 -2.72 -14.18
C ALA A 31 7.20 -1.56 -15.19
N HIS A 32 6.13 -1.06 -15.78
CA HIS A 32 6.16 -0.03 -16.82
C HIS A 32 5.78 1.37 -16.30
N PHE A 33 5.40 1.47 -15.04
CA PHE A 33 4.98 2.74 -14.44
C PHE A 33 6.15 3.72 -14.40
N PRO A 34 5.96 5.00 -14.80
CA PRO A 34 7.04 5.98 -14.88
C PRO A 34 7.42 6.58 -13.51
N ALA A 35 7.68 5.74 -12.52
CA ALA A 35 7.88 6.15 -11.12
C ALA A 35 9.03 7.14 -10.95
N HIS A 36 10.16 6.90 -11.61
CA HIS A 36 11.32 7.78 -11.49
C HIS A 36 11.09 9.20 -12.03
N SER A 37 10.10 9.38 -12.92
CA SER A 37 9.71 10.68 -13.47
C SER A 37 8.69 11.43 -12.62
N MET A 38 8.12 10.77 -11.59
CA MET A 38 7.05 11.35 -10.77
C MET A 38 7.56 12.21 -9.60
N GLY A 39 8.80 12.04 -9.19
CA GLY A 39 9.43 12.83 -8.14
C GLY A 39 9.46 12.23 -6.73
N PRO A 40 8.52 11.34 -6.28
CA PRO A 40 8.63 10.68 -4.99
C PRO A 40 9.82 9.72 -4.91
N GLN A 41 10.14 9.29 -3.69
CA GLN A 41 11.10 8.21 -3.47
C GLN A 41 10.64 6.94 -4.19
N VAL A 42 11.54 6.32 -4.95
CA VAL A 42 11.27 5.06 -5.66
C VAL A 42 12.01 3.91 -4.98
N ILE A 43 11.26 2.83 -4.72
CA ILE A 43 11.80 1.57 -4.20
C ILE A 43 11.66 0.52 -5.28
N ARG A 44 12.75 -0.19 -5.60
CA ARG A 44 12.74 -1.25 -6.62
C ARG A 44 12.45 -2.60 -5.97
N ALA A 45 11.48 -3.31 -6.54
CA ALA A 45 11.08 -4.67 -6.15
C ALA A 45 10.82 -5.54 -7.40
N ASP A 46 11.72 -5.48 -8.37
CA ASP A 46 11.56 -5.98 -9.74
C ASP A 46 11.22 -7.47 -9.84
N GLY A 47 11.64 -8.29 -8.90
CA GLY A 47 11.38 -9.74 -8.91
C GLY A 47 10.05 -10.14 -8.23
N LEU A 48 9.29 -9.19 -7.71
CA LEU A 48 8.09 -9.46 -6.89
C LEU A 48 6.83 -8.99 -7.61
N ARG A 49 5.71 -9.69 -7.38
CA ARG A 49 4.39 -9.24 -7.83
C ARG A 49 3.80 -8.24 -6.83
N VAL A 50 2.93 -7.37 -7.32
CA VAL A 50 2.18 -6.46 -6.44
C VAL A 50 1.42 -7.23 -5.38
N SER A 51 0.70 -8.30 -5.75
CA SER A 51 -0.07 -9.12 -4.81
C SER A 51 0.76 -9.69 -3.66
N ASP A 52 1.99 -10.14 -3.94
CA ASP A 52 2.87 -10.73 -2.93
C ASP A 52 3.34 -9.67 -1.93
N LEU A 53 3.66 -8.47 -2.42
CA LEU A 53 4.01 -7.34 -1.55
C LEU A 53 2.82 -6.84 -0.74
N LEU A 54 1.62 -6.74 -1.33
CA LEU A 54 0.40 -6.36 -0.61
C LEU A 54 0.14 -7.33 0.55
N GLN A 55 0.23 -8.63 0.31
CA GLN A 55 0.08 -9.64 1.35
C GLN A 55 1.15 -9.52 2.44
N ALA A 56 2.38 -9.16 2.05
CA ALA A 56 3.49 -9.00 2.99
C ALA A 56 3.33 -7.77 3.89
N ILE A 57 2.84 -6.66 3.35
CA ILE A 57 2.77 -5.39 4.08
C ILE A 57 1.50 -5.21 4.90
N ILE A 58 0.38 -5.84 4.51
CA ILE A 58 -0.92 -5.57 5.14
C ILE A 58 -0.95 -5.85 6.66
N PRO A 59 -0.20 -6.82 7.22
CA PRO A 59 -0.10 -6.97 8.66
C PRO A 59 0.56 -5.80 9.39
N LEU A 60 1.29 -4.95 8.66
CA LEU A 60 2.03 -3.81 9.18
C LEU A 60 1.37 -2.47 8.83
N PHE A 61 0.34 -2.49 7.97
CA PHE A 61 -0.22 -1.30 7.34
C PHE A 61 -1.72 -1.20 7.60
N GLU A 62 -2.13 -0.17 8.32
CA GLU A 62 -3.56 0.09 8.53
C GLU A 62 -4.09 1.03 7.46
N LEU A 63 -5.14 0.59 6.76
CA LEU A 63 -5.79 1.36 5.72
C LEU A 63 -6.67 2.47 6.30
N ASP A 64 -6.71 3.62 5.64
CA ASP A 64 -7.53 4.76 6.06
C ASP A 64 -9.03 4.39 6.07
N SER A 65 -9.77 5.00 6.99
CA SER A 65 -11.22 4.82 7.12
C SER A 65 -12.01 6.10 6.86
N TYR A 66 -11.34 7.23 6.66
CA TYR A 66 -11.98 8.52 6.40
C TYR A 66 -12.16 8.81 4.92
N ALA A 67 -11.33 8.23 4.07
CA ALA A 67 -11.38 8.35 2.62
C ALA A 67 -11.14 6.97 1.98
N PRO A 68 -11.51 6.76 0.71
CA PRO A 68 -11.21 5.52 0.01
C PRO A 68 -9.71 5.18 0.09
N PRO A 69 -9.33 4.11 0.82
CA PRO A 69 -7.92 3.83 1.09
C PRO A 69 -7.22 3.05 -0.01
N MET A 70 -7.97 2.51 -0.98
CA MET A 70 -7.46 1.71 -2.08
C MET A 70 -7.93 2.30 -3.40
N VAL A 71 -6.98 2.74 -4.22
CA VAL A 71 -7.28 3.40 -5.50
C VAL A 71 -6.46 2.76 -6.61
N MET A 72 -7.13 2.44 -7.71
CA MET A 72 -6.52 1.95 -8.94
C MET A 72 -6.86 2.86 -10.12
N MET A 73 -6.10 2.74 -11.20
CA MET A 73 -6.34 3.46 -12.44
C MET A 73 -7.50 2.83 -13.20
N ALA A 74 -8.41 3.64 -13.71
CA ALA A 74 -9.43 3.20 -14.65
C ALA A 74 -8.82 2.94 -16.04
N ALA A 75 -9.42 2.03 -16.79
CA ALA A 75 -9.04 1.83 -18.19
C ALA A 75 -9.38 3.08 -19.01
N VAL A 76 -8.52 3.40 -19.98
CA VAL A 76 -8.83 4.42 -20.98
C VAL A 76 -9.91 3.89 -21.94
N GLU A 77 -10.60 4.83 -22.60
CA GLU A 77 -11.62 4.47 -23.60
C GLU A 77 -11.04 3.52 -24.66
N GLY A 78 -11.77 2.44 -24.92
CA GLY A 78 -11.35 1.40 -25.87
C GLY A 78 -10.41 0.33 -25.30
N ASP A 79 -9.98 0.46 -24.06
CA ASP A 79 -9.16 -0.56 -23.38
C ASP A 79 -10.02 -1.34 -22.35
N ALA A 80 -9.57 -2.55 -21.99
CA ALA A 80 -10.26 -3.39 -21.04
C ALA A 80 -9.38 -3.67 -19.82
N LEU A 81 -10.02 -3.75 -18.66
CA LEU A 81 -9.37 -4.21 -17.42
C LEU A 81 -9.37 -5.73 -17.36
N ASP A 82 -8.29 -6.30 -16.87
CA ASP A 82 -8.25 -7.69 -16.45
C ASP A 82 -8.81 -7.80 -15.01
N PRO A 83 -10.01 -8.39 -14.83
CA PRO A 83 -10.64 -8.48 -13.52
C PRO A 83 -9.85 -9.36 -12.53
N THR A 84 -8.97 -10.23 -13.02
CA THR A 84 -8.15 -11.10 -12.16
C THR A 84 -7.10 -10.32 -11.37
N VAL A 85 -6.65 -9.17 -11.88
CA VAL A 85 -5.69 -8.29 -11.20
C VAL A 85 -6.29 -7.73 -9.91
N GLU A 86 -7.46 -7.10 -10.02
CA GLU A 86 -8.17 -6.55 -8.86
C GLU A 86 -8.54 -7.65 -7.86
N GLN A 87 -8.99 -8.81 -8.35
CA GLN A 87 -9.33 -9.95 -7.49
C GLN A 87 -8.12 -10.43 -6.69
N ARG A 88 -6.94 -10.53 -7.31
CA ARG A 88 -5.69 -10.91 -6.62
C ARG A 88 -5.31 -9.88 -5.54
N TYR A 89 -5.50 -8.60 -5.82
CA TYR A 89 -5.18 -7.55 -4.85
C TYR A 89 -6.16 -7.55 -3.67
N ARG A 90 -7.46 -7.70 -3.94
CA ARG A 90 -8.47 -7.87 -2.88
C ARG A 90 -8.17 -9.08 -2.00
N GLN A 91 -7.80 -10.20 -2.60
CA GLN A 91 -7.43 -11.41 -1.86
C GLN A 91 -6.20 -11.19 -0.98
N ALA A 92 -5.16 -10.54 -1.51
CA ALA A 92 -3.94 -10.22 -0.76
C ALA A 92 -4.22 -9.29 0.43
N LEU A 93 -5.16 -8.35 0.29
CA LEU A 93 -5.53 -7.38 1.32
C LEU A 93 -6.63 -7.88 2.27
N SER A 94 -7.22 -9.05 2.02
CA SER A 94 -8.34 -9.59 2.80
C SER A 94 -8.00 -10.00 4.24
N ALA A 95 -6.72 -9.98 4.61
CA ALA A 95 -6.30 -10.20 6.00
C ALA A 95 -6.78 -9.09 6.95
N GLN A 96 -7.14 -7.92 6.42
CA GLN A 96 -7.83 -6.86 7.15
C GLN A 96 -9.32 -6.87 6.79
N ALA A 97 -10.17 -7.33 7.70
CA ALA A 97 -11.62 -7.29 7.54
C ALA A 97 -12.20 -6.06 8.26
N PRO A 98 -13.16 -5.34 7.65
CA PRO A 98 -13.64 -5.50 6.27
C PRO A 98 -12.64 -4.93 5.25
N CYS A 99 -12.47 -5.62 4.12
CA CYS A 99 -11.68 -5.11 3.01
C CYS A 99 -12.46 -3.98 2.32
N PRO A 100 -11.93 -2.74 2.29
CA PRO A 100 -12.61 -1.63 1.62
C PRO A 100 -12.75 -1.85 0.12
N ASP A 101 -13.65 -1.09 -0.52
CA ASP A 101 -13.77 -1.13 -1.97
C ASP A 101 -12.60 -0.41 -2.65
N ILE A 102 -12.17 -0.94 -3.79
CA ILE A 102 -11.21 -0.28 -4.66
C ILE A 102 -11.95 0.74 -5.53
N VAL A 103 -11.53 1.99 -5.42
CA VAL A 103 -12.03 3.08 -6.26
C VAL A 103 -11.13 3.23 -7.48
N ARG A 104 -11.72 3.41 -8.66
CA ARG A 104 -10.97 3.68 -9.89
C ARG A 104 -11.10 5.12 -10.29
N ILE A 105 -9.96 5.73 -10.61
CA ILE A 105 -9.86 7.12 -11.06
C ILE A 105 -9.18 7.15 -12.43
N ASP A 106 -9.39 8.23 -13.17
CA ASP A 106 -8.75 8.39 -14.47
C ASP A 106 -7.22 8.47 -14.35
N ARG A 107 -6.55 8.23 -15.47
CA ARG A 107 -5.08 8.15 -15.54
C ARG A 107 -4.40 9.42 -15.05
N PHE A 108 -4.91 10.58 -15.41
CA PHE A 108 -4.27 11.85 -15.03
C PHE A 108 -4.42 12.15 -13.55
N ALA A 109 -5.62 11.90 -12.99
CA ALA A 109 -5.86 11.99 -11.56
C ALA A 109 -4.97 11.02 -10.77
N PHE A 110 -4.73 9.82 -11.30
CA PHE A 110 -3.80 8.87 -10.67
C PHE A 110 -2.36 9.39 -10.69
N TYR A 111 -1.89 9.96 -11.81
CA TYR A 111 -0.55 10.54 -11.91
C TYR A 111 -0.39 11.75 -10.98
N ASP A 112 -1.39 12.62 -10.86
CA ASP A 112 -1.35 13.74 -9.92
C ASP A 112 -1.20 13.28 -8.48
N ARG A 113 -1.85 12.18 -8.10
CA ARG A 113 -1.67 11.57 -6.77
C ARG A 113 -0.31 10.90 -6.65
N ALA A 114 0.18 10.25 -7.71
CA ALA A 114 1.49 9.62 -7.72
C ALA A 114 2.61 10.61 -7.45
N GLN A 115 2.54 11.82 -8.02
CA GLN A 115 3.53 12.87 -7.76
C GLN A 115 3.57 13.34 -6.30
N LYS A 116 2.47 13.18 -5.57
CA LYS A 116 2.33 13.58 -4.15
C LYS A 116 2.48 12.39 -3.19
N ALA A 117 2.61 11.18 -3.70
CA ALA A 117 2.76 9.99 -2.88
C ALA A 117 4.03 10.04 -2.04
N PHE A 118 4.02 9.39 -0.89
CA PHE A 118 5.20 9.29 -0.02
C PHE A 118 6.32 8.49 -0.69
N ALA A 119 5.95 7.38 -1.35
CA ALA A 119 6.87 6.57 -2.14
C ALA A 119 6.12 5.80 -3.23
N ILE A 120 6.86 5.36 -4.25
CA ILE A 120 6.39 4.46 -5.30
C ILE A 120 7.27 3.21 -5.30
N VAL A 121 6.66 2.04 -5.15
CA VAL A 121 7.34 0.75 -5.22
C VAL A 121 7.12 0.17 -6.61
N ILE A 122 8.17 0.09 -7.42
CA ILE A 122 8.12 -0.57 -8.73
C ILE A 122 8.30 -2.08 -8.52
N THR A 123 7.39 -2.85 -9.06
CA THR A 123 7.40 -4.31 -8.97
C THR A 123 7.65 -4.97 -10.32
N GLY A 124 7.67 -6.30 -10.35
CA GLY A 124 7.68 -7.09 -11.58
C GLY A 124 6.29 -7.42 -12.13
N GLU A 125 5.24 -6.74 -11.69
CA GLU A 125 3.89 -6.92 -12.24
C GLU A 125 3.83 -6.45 -13.69
N CYS A 126 3.36 -7.32 -14.59
CA CYS A 126 3.27 -7.03 -16.02
C CYS A 126 1.83 -6.73 -16.48
N ALA A 127 0.85 -6.88 -15.61
CA ALA A 127 -0.54 -6.63 -15.98
C ALA A 127 -0.78 -5.13 -16.21
N LYS A 128 -1.47 -4.81 -17.30
CA LYS A 128 -1.95 -3.45 -17.57
C LYS A 128 -2.80 -2.94 -16.42
N TYR A 129 -2.62 -1.68 -16.06
CA TYR A 129 -3.36 -1.03 -14.96
C TYR A 129 -3.17 -1.73 -13.61
N GLY A 130 -2.04 -2.45 -13.45
CA GLY A 130 -1.69 -3.17 -12.23
C GLY A 130 -1.20 -2.27 -11.07
N ASN A 131 -1.40 -0.96 -11.18
CA ASN A 131 -0.97 0.01 -10.18
C ASN A 131 -2.06 0.18 -9.10
N ILE A 132 -1.66 0.09 -7.83
CA ILE A 132 -2.55 0.34 -6.71
C ILE A 132 -1.93 1.33 -5.73
N LEU A 133 -2.72 2.30 -5.31
CA LEU A 133 -2.39 3.28 -4.29
C LEU A 133 -3.09 2.87 -2.99
N LEU A 134 -2.33 2.86 -1.90
CA LEU A 134 -2.84 2.64 -0.55
C LEU A 134 -2.66 3.91 0.28
N LYS A 135 -3.72 4.29 1.00
CA LYS A 135 -3.71 5.41 1.94
C LYS A 135 -3.64 4.89 3.37
N LYS A 136 -2.67 5.41 4.13
CA LYS A 136 -2.40 4.98 5.50
C LYS A 136 -3.27 5.68 6.52
N ARG A 137 -3.79 4.91 7.47
CA ARG A 137 -4.38 5.42 8.71
C ARG A 137 -3.33 5.50 9.81
N SER A 138 -3.45 6.46 10.73
CA SER A 138 -2.77 6.36 12.02
C SER A 138 -3.49 5.33 12.90
N HIS A 139 -2.75 4.43 13.54
CA HIS A 139 -3.33 3.62 14.61
C HIS A 139 -3.97 4.56 15.64
N ALA A 140 -5.20 4.27 16.04
CA ALA A 140 -5.69 4.81 17.29
C ALA A 140 -4.64 4.44 18.35
N VAL A 141 -4.02 5.44 18.95
CA VAL A 141 -3.07 5.23 20.04
C VAL A 141 -3.79 4.33 21.03
N ILE A 142 -3.34 3.07 21.20
CA ILE A 142 -3.69 2.30 22.38
C ILE A 142 -3.30 3.21 23.51
N SER A 143 -4.31 3.77 24.17
CA SER A 143 -4.13 4.80 25.18
C SER A 143 -3.02 4.35 26.12
N CYS A 144 -2.01 5.18 26.31
CA CYS A 144 -0.88 4.95 27.20
C CYS A 144 -1.32 4.65 28.65
N ARG A 145 -2.62 4.74 28.94
CA ARG A 145 -3.26 4.34 30.20
C ARG A 145 -3.23 2.82 30.45
N SER A 146 -3.17 1.98 29.42
CA SER A 146 -3.13 0.52 29.61
C SER A 146 -1.74 0.01 29.99
N VAL A 147 -0.68 0.74 29.69
CA VAL A 147 0.69 0.35 30.07
C VAL A 147 0.98 0.72 31.52
N CYS A 148 0.38 1.79 32.04
CA CYS A 148 0.57 2.24 33.42
C CYS A 148 -0.14 1.35 34.45
N LEU A 149 -1.22 0.64 34.08
CA LEU A 149 -1.97 -0.23 34.99
C LEU A 149 -1.28 -1.60 35.22
N MET A 150 -0.37 -2.03 34.35
CA MET A 150 0.36 -3.27 34.55
C MET A 150 1.58 -3.12 35.47
N GLN A 151 2.03 -1.90 35.75
CA GLN A 151 3.17 -1.66 36.64
C GLN A 151 2.77 -1.53 38.14
N THR A 152 1.49 -1.39 38.45
CA THR A 152 1.02 -1.24 39.84
C THR A 152 0.51 -2.53 40.48
N LEU A 153 0.55 -3.67 39.78
CA LEU A 153 0.12 -4.96 40.34
C LEU A 153 1.28 -5.89 40.75
N ASN A 154 2.51 -5.40 40.77
CA ASN A 154 3.69 -6.15 41.19
C ASN A 154 4.46 -5.45 42.33
N GLN A 155 3.77 -4.86 43.29
CA GLN A 155 4.34 -4.49 44.60
C GLN A 155 3.52 -5.10 45.74
#